data_8f4df718923b71a477b7abb84d77ddf3
#
_entry.id   8f4df718923b71a477b7abb84d77ddf3
#
_cell.length_a   1.000
_cell.length_b   1.000
_cell.length_c   1.000
_cell.angle_alpha   90.00
_cell.angle_beta   90.00
_cell.angle_gamma   90.00
#
_symmetry.space_group_name_H-M   'P 1'
#
loop_
_entity.id
_entity.type
_entity.pdbx_description
1 polymer ?
#
loop_
_entity_poly.entity_id
_entity_poly.type
_entity_poly.pdbx_seq_one_letter_code
_entity_poly.pdbx_strand_id
1 'polypeptide(L)'
;MEFFQDNEPDLEKPIIIAAMQDMGNVGAIVIEHINENLRTKKFRIARSSYPTFVLDMGGHIKLPDDKWEYRHTKDMIVFGGGAGQPQATTELHSICQDVIDIAKKYSAKFIYTVGGFHTTREFGKFPKTYVTTTSMSLTRQIEKMDLNTTPQKSIITGFNGLILGYAKLNGMQGIGLYGELGEPSIPQYRSAKSVINTLEKLTYHKFGDTRELDSLADELDEKMKSRWSAGYKF
;
A
#
# COMPACT_ATOMS: atom_id res chain seq x y z
N MET A 1 7.01 -8.84 -17.31
CA MET A 1 5.72 -8.37 -16.74
C MET A 1 4.65 -8.44 -17.80
N GLU A 2 3.52 -9.07 -17.50
CA GLU A 2 2.39 -9.21 -18.40
C GLU A 2 1.18 -8.46 -17.83
N PHE A 3 0.39 -7.82 -18.70
CA PHE A 3 -0.79 -7.05 -18.30
C PHE A 3 -2.02 -7.57 -19.05
N PHE A 4 -3.07 -7.89 -18.28
CA PHE A 4 -4.32 -8.42 -18.81
C PHE A 4 -5.46 -7.48 -18.44
N GLN A 5 -6.24 -7.07 -19.43
CA GLN A 5 -7.41 -6.21 -19.25
C GLN A 5 -8.68 -7.05 -19.40
N ASP A 6 -9.46 -7.18 -18.31
CA ASP A 6 -10.72 -7.95 -18.31
C ASP A 6 -11.89 -7.14 -18.91
N ASN A 7 -11.96 -5.86 -18.52
CA ASN A 7 -13.00 -4.94 -18.98
C ASN A 7 -12.48 -3.49 -18.90
N GLU A 8 -13.26 -2.54 -19.40
CA GLU A 8 -12.95 -1.13 -19.34
C GLU A 8 -13.99 -0.41 -18.48
N PRO A 9 -13.64 0.00 -17.24
CA PRO A 9 -14.57 0.70 -16.39
C PRO A 9 -14.82 2.13 -16.89
N ASP A 10 -16.05 2.60 -16.75
CA ASP A 10 -16.42 4.00 -16.98
C ASP A 10 -16.10 4.82 -15.74
N LEU A 11 -14.97 5.54 -15.77
CA LEU A 11 -14.44 6.32 -14.66
C LEU A 11 -14.16 7.75 -15.09
N GLU A 12 -14.57 8.70 -14.27
CA GLU A 12 -14.29 10.11 -14.51
C GLU A 12 -13.35 10.66 -13.44
N LYS A 13 -12.08 10.92 -13.85
CA LYS A 13 -11.03 11.53 -13.01
C LYS A 13 -10.90 10.88 -11.62
N PRO A 14 -10.78 9.55 -11.54
CA PRO A 14 -10.68 8.85 -10.27
C PRO A 14 -9.42 9.28 -9.50
N ILE A 15 -9.43 9.05 -8.18
CA ILE A 15 -8.18 8.97 -7.42
C ILE A 15 -7.60 7.57 -7.61
N ILE A 16 -6.27 7.45 -7.51
CA ILE A 16 -5.59 6.16 -7.49
C ILE A 16 -5.00 5.94 -6.11
N ILE A 17 -5.28 4.78 -5.52
CA ILE A 17 -4.63 4.27 -4.32
C ILE A 17 -3.84 3.05 -4.73
N ALA A 18 -2.51 3.14 -4.67
CA ALA A 18 -1.62 2.10 -5.16
C ALA A 18 -0.60 1.69 -4.11
N ALA A 19 -0.59 0.42 -3.72
CA ALA A 19 0.40 -0.11 -2.81
C ALA A 19 0.68 -1.59 -3.06
N MET A 20 1.88 -2.01 -2.69
CA MET A 20 2.30 -3.40 -2.63
C MET A 20 2.67 -3.76 -1.20
N GLN A 21 2.81 -5.05 -0.95
CA GLN A 21 3.31 -5.57 0.32
C GLN A 21 4.66 -4.92 0.67
N ASP A 22 4.78 -4.49 1.91
CA ASP A 22 5.93 -3.77 2.46
C ASP A 22 6.20 -4.16 3.92
N MET A 23 7.02 -3.39 4.61
CA MET A 23 7.29 -3.58 6.03
C MET A 23 6.00 -3.58 6.85
N GLY A 24 5.83 -4.61 7.68
CA GLY A 24 4.64 -4.77 8.51
C GLY A 24 3.35 -4.99 7.69
N ASN A 25 3.45 -5.28 6.40
CA ASN A 25 2.33 -5.47 5.48
C ASN A 25 1.32 -4.29 5.46
N VAL A 26 1.74 -3.10 5.86
CA VAL A 26 0.82 -1.95 6.00
C VAL A 26 0.12 -1.64 4.69
N GLY A 27 0.87 -1.57 3.58
CA GLY A 27 0.30 -1.32 2.25
C GLY A 27 -0.72 -2.39 1.85
N ALA A 28 -0.37 -3.67 2.01
CA ALA A 28 -1.25 -4.79 1.66
C ALA A 28 -2.55 -4.78 2.50
N ILE A 29 -2.45 -4.57 3.81
CA ILE A 29 -3.61 -4.52 4.73
C ILE A 29 -4.56 -3.38 4.33
N VAL A 30 -4.03 -2.19 4.01
CA VAL A 30 -4.85 -1.06 3.58
C VAL A 30 -5.58 -1.35 2.27
N ILE A 31 -4.89 -1.92 1.27
CA ILE A 31 -5.49 -2.29 -0.02
C ILE A 31 -6.58 -3.34 0.16
N GLU A 32 -6.33 -4.38 0.96
CA GLU A 32 -7.30 -5.44 1.25
C GLU A 32 -8.54 -4.87 1.93
N HIS A 33 -8.35 -4.08 3.00
CA HIS A 33 -9.44 -3.41 3.71
C HIS A 33 -10.33 -2.57 2.78
N ILE A 34 -9.73 -1.75 1.91
CA ILE A 34 -10.46 -0.93 0.94
C ILE A 34 -11.25 -1.82 -0.03
N ASN A 35 -10.62 -2.85 -0.58
CA ASN A 35 -11.23 -3.73 -1.56
C ASN A 35 -12.45 -4.47 -1.00
N GLU A 36 -12.37 -4.97 0.23
CA GLU A 36 -13.44 -5.71 0.88
C GLU A 36 -14.60 -4.79 1.28
N ASN A 37 -14.31 -3.69 1.99
CA ASN A 37 -15.34 -2.80 2.49
C ASN A 37 -16.09 -2.07 1.37
N LEU A 38 -15.40 -1.66 0.30
CA LEU A 38 -16.01 -0.98 -0.85
C LEU A 38 -16.47 -1.95 -1.94
N ARG A 39 -16.24 -3.26 -1.80
CA ARG A 39 -16.58 -4.28 -2.78
C ARG A 39 -16.14 -3.90 -4.19
N THR A 40 -14.88 -3.46 -4.30
CA THR A 40 -14.29 -3.01 -5.55
C THR A 40 -14.32 -4.09 -6.64
N LYS A 41 -14.49 -3.70 -7.89
CA LYS A 41 -14.55 -4.62 -9.05
C LYS A 41 -13.20 -4.68 -9.75
N LYS A 42 -12.70 -5.87 -10.00
CA LYS A 42 -11.46 -6.07 -10.78
C LYS A 42 -11.71 -5.75 -12.24
N PHE A 43 -10.72 -5.11 -12.88
CA PHE A 43 -10.77 -4.81 -14.31
C PHE A 43 -9.44 -5.05 -15.05
N ARG A 44 -8.32 -5.19 -14.35
CA ARG A 44 -7.00 -5.41 -14.94
C ARG A 44 -6.10 -6.18 -13.96
N ILE A 45 -5.17 -6.95 -14.49
CA ILE A 45 -4.16 -7.70 -13.73
C ILE A 45 -2.77 -7.36 -14.28
N ALA A 46 -1.81 -7.17 -13.39
CA ALA A 46 -0.38 -7.24 -13.66
C ALA A 46 0.15 -8.56 -13.11
N ARG A 47 0.88 -9.34 -13.90
CA ARG A 47 1.47 -10.62 -13.52
C ARG A 47 2.98 -10.61 -13.74
N SER A 48 3.73 -11.11 -12.76
CA SER A 48 5.17 -11.29 -12.91
C SER A 48 5.50 -12.37 -13.94
N SER A 49 6.49 -12.10 -14.79
CA SER A 49 7.05 -13.10 -15.71
C SER A 49 8.20 -13.89 -15.07
N TYR A 50 8.72 -13.40 -13.94
CA TYR A 50 9.87 -13.99 -13.27
C TYR A 50 9.53 -14.30 -11.81
N PRO A 51 9.18 -15.56 -11.48
CA PRO A 51 8.91 -15.93 -10.10
C PRO A 51 10.17 -15.76 -9.24
N THR A 52 9.99 -15.28 -8.02
CA THR A 52 11.09 -15.06 -7.06
C THR A 52 11.47 -16.33 -6.30
N PHE A 53 10.59 -17.33 -6.31
CA PHE A 53 10.78 -18.65 -5.69
C PHE A 53 9.95 -19.70 -6.39
N VAL A 54 10.14 -20.95 -6.04
CA VAL A 54 9.27 -22.07 -6.42
C VAL A 54 8.74 -22.74 -5.16
N LEU A 55 7.55 -23.30 -5.24
CA LEU A 55 6.96 -24.11 -4.16
C LEU A 55 7.29 -25.58 -4.43
N ASP A 56 7.92 -26.26 -3.48
CA ASP A 56 8.01 -27.71 -3.50
C ASP A 56 6.72 -28.31 -2.93
N MET A 57 6.01 -29.05 -3.77
CA MET A 57 4.74 -29.68 -3.45
C MET A 57 4.91 -31.16 -3.06
N GLY A 58 6.06 -31.54 -2.50
CA GLY A 58 6.35 -32.91 -2.13
C GLY A 58 6.95 -33.71 -3.29
N GLY A 59 8.00 -33.18 -3.92
CA GLY A 59 8.75 -33.81 -5.01
C GLY A 59 8.45 -33.27 -6.41
N HIS A 60 7.57 -32.29 -6.53
CA HIS A 60 7.40 -31.52 -7.78
C HIS A 60 7.25 -30.03 -7.47
N ILE A 61 7.70 -29.19 -8.40
CA ILE A 61 7.61 -27.75 -8.23
C ILE A 61 6.29 -27.17 -8.75
N LYS A 62 5.81 -26.15 -8.07
CA LYS A 62 4.75 -25.25 -8.53
C LYS A 62 5.29 -23.82 -8.55
N LEU A 63 5.00 -23.07 -9.61
CA LEU A 63 5.32 -21.65 -9.66
C LEU A 63 4.30 -20.85 -8.84
N PRO A 64 4.71 -19.77 -8.13
CA PRO A 64 3.78 -18.84 -7.54
C PRO A 64 3.00 -18.10 -8.63
N ASP A 65 1.80 -17.66 -8.32
CA ASP A 65 1.00 -16.78 -9.18
C ASP A 65 1.13 -15.35 -8.66
N ASP A 66 2.32 -14.76 -8.85
CA ASP A 66 2.61 -13.40 -8.41
C ASP A 66 1.87 -12.41 -9.30
N LYS A 67 0.76 -11.90 -8.78
CA LYS A 67 -0.10 -10.95 -9.47
C LYS A 67 -0.58 -9.83 -8.56
N TRP A 68 -0.84 -8.69 -9.19
CA TRP A 68 -1.45 -7.51 -8.60
C TRP A 68 -2.66 -7.12 -9.42
N GLU A 69 -3.70 -6.63 -8.75
CA GLU A 69 -4.97 -6.32 -9.38
C GLU A 69 -5.22 -4.83 -9.40
N TYR A 70 -5.75 -4.35 -10.50
CA TYR A 70 -6.43 -3.07 -10.58
C TYR A 70 -7.92 -3.31 -10.35
N ARG A 71 -8.42 -2.69 -9.31
CA ARG A 71 -9.85 -2.74 -8.95
C ARG A 71 -10.39 -1.33 -8.91
N HIS A 72 -11.70 -1.17 -8.99
CA HIS A 72 -12.31 0.15 -9.04
C HIS A 72 -13.64 0.23 -8.28
N THR A 73 -13.98 1.45 -7.86
CA THR A 73 -15.35 1.92 -7.59
C THR A 73 -15.75 2.88 -8.73
N LYS A 74 -16.73 3.75 -8.52
CA LYS A 74 -17.13 4.77 -9.50
C LYS A 74 -16.06 5.86 -9.70
N ASP A 75 -15.34 6.23 -8.66
CA ASP A 75 -14.47 7.41 -8.56
C ASP A 75 -13.06 7.11 -8.04
N MET A 76 -12.72 5.82 -7.97
CA MET A 76 -11.45 5.37 -7.41
C MET A 76 -10.90 4.16 -8.17
N ILE A 77 -9.60 4.11 -8.35
CA ILE A 77 -8.85 2.92 -8.76
C ILE A 77 -7.98 2.49 -7.57
N VAL A 78 -8.04 1.22 -7.22
CA VAL A 78 -7.22 0.59 -6.19
C VAL A 78 -6.29 -0.40 -6.87
N PHE A 79 -4.99 -0.23 -6.70
CA PHE A 79 -3.98 -1.13 -7.22
C PHE A 79 -3.20 -1.79 -6.10
N GLY A 80 -3.11 -3.12 -6.14
CA GLY A 80 -2.32 -3.91 -5.20
C GLY A 80 -2.70 -5.38 -5.26
N GLY A 81 -2.30 -6.12 -4.25
CA GLY A 81 -2.60 -7.55 -4.14
C GLY A 81 -1.76 -8.24 -3.08
N GLY A 82 -2.01 -9.55 -2.87
CA GLY A 82 -1.32 -10.36 -1.86
C GLY A 82 0.10 -10.78 -2.25
N ALA A 83 0.55 -10.55 -3.49
CA ALA A 83 1.91 -10.85 -3.89
C ALA A 83 2.90 -9.82 -3.33
N GLY A 84 4.10 -10.31 -2.98
CA GLY A 84 5.23 -9.45 -2.62
C GLY A 84 5.67 -8.58 -3.80
N GLN A 85 6.57 -7.63 -3.55
CA GLN A 85 7.09 -6.79 -4.63
C GLN A 85 7.97 -7.61 -5.59
N PRO A 86 7.95 -7.32 -6.91
CA PRO A 86 8.87 -7.96 -7.85
C PRO A 86 10.32 -7.74 -7.43
N GLN A 87 11.12 -8.77 -7.47
CA GLN A 87 12.56 -8.67 -7.19
C GLN A 87 13.33 -8.11 -8.38
N ALA A 88 12.84 -8.34 -9.60
CA ALA A 88 13.43 -7.79 -10.80
C ALA A 88 13.11 -6.29 -10.91
N THR A 89 14.14 -5.45 -10.86
CA THR A 89 14.00 -3.98 -10.96
C THR A 89 13.25 -3.56 -12.22
N THR A 90 13.46 -4.25 -13.34
CA THR A 90 12.76 -3.99 -14.61
C THR A 90 11.26 -4.19 -14.49
N GLU A 91 10.81 -5.23 -13.78
CA GLU A 91 9.39 -5.47 -13.55
C GLU A 91 8.79 -4.43 -12.61
N LEU A 92 9.51 -4.05 -11.56
CA LEU A 92 9.09 -3.01 -10.63
C LEU A 92 8.88 -1.66 -11.35
N HIS A 93 9.82 -1.27 -12.22
CA HIS A 93 9.67 -0.08 -13.06
C HIS A 93 8.52 -0.22 -14.08
N SER A 94 8.33 -1.40 -14.66
CA SER A 94 7.23 -1.68 -15.60
C SER A 94 5.87 -1.49 -14.93
N ILE A 95 5.70 -1.95 -13.69
CA ILE A 95 4.46 -1.74 -12.92
C ILE A 95 4.26 -0.25 -12.60
N CYS A 96 5.30 0.45 -12.15
CA CYS A 96 5.18 1.88 -11.88
C CYS A 96 4.73 2.64 -13.14
N GLN A 97 5.31 2.30 -14.31
CA GLN A 97 4.91 2.91 -15.58
C GLN A 97 3.46 2.58 -15.93
N ASP A 98 3.02 1.33 -15.77
CA ASP A 98 1.64 0.92 -16.06
C ASP A 98 0.62 1.66 -15.17
N VAL A 99 0.91 1.84 -13.87
CA VAL A 99 0.07 2.66 -12.98
C VAL A 99 -0.05 4.10 -13.48
N ILE A 100 1.05 4.70 -13.96
CA ILE A 100 1.03 6.05 -14.54
C ILE A 100 0.20 6.09 -15.84
N ASP A 101 0.32 5.08 -16.69
CA ASP A 101 -0.43 5.01 -17.95
C ASP A 101 -1.94 4.86 -17.68
N ILE A 102 -2.33 4.03 -16.71
CA ILE A 102 -3.70 3.95 -16.21
C ILE A 102 -4.17 5.31 -15.63
N ALA A 103 -3.32 5.97 -14.84
CA ALA A 103 -3.64 7.29 -14.31
C ALA A 103 -3.92 8.32 -15.42
N LYS A 104 -3.10 8.33 -16.45
CA LYS A 104 -3.29 9.21 -17.62
C LYS A 104 -4.55 8.85 -18.41
N LYS A 105 -4.78 7.54 -18.66
CA LYS A 105 -5.94 7.04 -19.38
C LYS A 105 -7.25 7.56 -18.78
N TYR A 106 -7.37 7.51 -17.45
CA TYR A 106 -8.57 7.95 -16.74
C TYR A 106 -8.49 9.39 -16.22
N SER A 107 -7.47 10.15 -16.59
CA SER A 107 -7.27 11.55 -16.15
C SER A 107 -7.27 11.70 -14.62
N ALA A 108 -6.66 10.75 -13.92
CA ALA A 108 -6.56 10.76 -12.47
C ALA A 108 -5.74 11.98 -12.00
N LYS A 109 -6.23 12.70 -10.99
CA LYS A 109 -5.56 13.90 -10.46
C LYS A 109 -4.50 13.56 -9.43
N PHE A 110 -4.75 12.54 -8.61
CA PHE A 110 -3.92 12.15 -7.48
C PHE A 110 -3.58 10.67 -7.51
N ILE A 111 -2.32 10.38 -7.18
CA ILE A 111 -1.86 9.04 -6.84
C ILE A 111 -1.52 9.03 -5.36
N TYR A 112 -2.22 8.23 -4.58
CA TYR A 112 -1.91 7.93 -3.20
C TYR A 112 -1.16 6.60 -3.14
N THR A 113 -0.08 6.56 -2.37
CA THR A 113 0.57 5.30 -2.01
C THR A 113 0.63 5.17 -0.50
N VAL A 114 0.60 3.93 -0.01
CA VAL A 114 0.55 3.65 1.42
C VAL A 114 1.58 2.60 1.80
N GLY A 115 2.11 2.69 3.03
CA GLY A 115 3.12 1.75 3.48
C GLY A 115 3.51 1.95 4.94
N GLY A 116 4.56 1.24 5.37
CA GLY A 116 5.12 1.30 6.70
C GLY A 116 6.29 2.28 6.83
N PHE A 117 6.41 2.89 8.00
CA PHE A 117 7.54 3.72 8.41
C PHE A 117 8.16 3.13 9.68
N HIS A 118 9.31 2.47 9.54
CA HIS A 118 9.99 1.88 10.67
C HIS A 118 10.59 2.97 11.58
N THR A 119 10.32 2.85 12.88
CA THR A 119 10.87 3.73 13.92
C THR A 119 11.36 2.92 15.10
N THR A 120 12.44 3.35 15.70
CA THR A 120 12.94 2.80 16.96
C THR A 120 12.31 3.43 18.19
N ARG A 121 11.48 4.48 18.00
CA ARG A 121 10.76 5.13 19.08
C ARG A 121 9.57 4.29 19.51
N GLU A 122 9.37 4.12 20.81
CA GLU A 122 8.13 3.56 21.35
C GLU A 122 6.94 4.51 21.10
N PHE A 123 5.85 4.00 20.54
CA PHE A 123 4.64 4.78 20.21
C PHE A 123 3.35 4.12 20.73
N GLY A 124 3.44 2.98 21.42
CA GLY A 124 2.29 2.30 22.04
C GLY A 124 1.23 1.85 21.01
N LYS A 125 -0.05 1.98 21.40
CA LYS A 125 -1.21 1.53 20.59
C LYS A 125 -1.68 2.55 19.54
N PHE A 126 -1.07 3.72 19.43
CA PHE A 126 -1.52 4.81 18.56
C PHE A 126 -0.39 5.27 17.62
N PRO A 127 -0.06 4.46 16.60
CA PRO A 127 0.96 4.84 15.64
C PRO A 127 0.52 6.05 14.84
N LYS A 128 1.47 6.93 14.50
CA LYS A 128 1.24 8.08 13.64
C LYS A 128 1.34 7.68 12.18
N THR A 129 0.70 8.46 11.32
CA THR A 129 0.93 8.40 9.87
C THR A 129 1.75 9.62 9.46
N TYR A 130 2.83 9.37 8.75
CA TYR A 130 3.66 10.41 8.14
C TYR A 130 3.33 10.54 6.66
N VAL A 131 3.29 11.78 6.20
CA VAL A 131 2.94 12.11 4.81
C VAL A 131 4.15 12.68 4.08
N THR A 132 4.38 12.20 2.86
CA THR A 132 5.32 12.81 1.91
C THR A 132 4.60 13.13 0.61
N THR A 133 5.09 14.11 -0.15
CA THR A 133 4.38 14.58 -1.35
C THR A 133 5.36 14.83 -2.49
N THR A 134 4.82 14.91 -3.71
CA THR A 134 5.61 15.19 -4.91
C THR A 134 5.99 16.66 -5.07
N SER A 135 5.43 17.61 -4.29
CA SER A 135 5.73 19.03 -4.39
C SER A 135 5.63 19.78 -3.07
N MET A 136 6.46 20.82 -2.91
CA MET A 136 6.44 21.68 -1.71
C MET A 136 5.10 22.40 -1.51
N SER A 137 4.39 22.75 -2.58
CA SER A 137 3.06 23.37 -2.46
C SER A 137 2.06 22.42 -1.84
N LEU A 138 2.10 21.15 -2.24
CA LEU A 138 1.25 20.10 -1.68
C LEU A 138 1.63 19.80 -0.22
N THR A 139 2.94 19.75 0.11
CA THR A 139 3.40 19.59 1.49
C THR A 139 2.82 20.68 2.41
N ARG A 140 2.86 21.96 1.99
CA ARG A 140 2.28 23.06 2.76
C ARG A 140 0.76 22.95 2.95
N GLN A 141 0.04 22.32 2.01
CA GLN A 141 -1.39 22.06 2.19
C GLN A 141 -1.62 20.96 3.24
N ILE A 142 -0.81 19.91 3.22
CA ILE A 142 -0.84 18.83 4.22
C ILE A 142 -0.57 19.36 5.64
N GLU A 143 0.44 20.20 5.79
CA GLU A 143 0.78 20.84 7.07
C GLU A 143 -0.39 21.69 7.64
N LYS A 144 -1.11 22.39 6.77
CA LYS A 144 -2.32 23.15 7.17
C LYS A 144 -3.49 22.27 7.62
N MET A 145 -3.48 20.98 7.27
CA MET A 145 -4.47 20.00 7.72
C MET A 145 -4.09 19.33 9.05
N ASP A 146 -3.02 19.80 9.71
CA ASP A 146 -2.47 19.23 10.94
C ASP A 146 -2.10 17.73 10.78
N LEU A 147 -1.55 17.38 9.61
CA LEU A 147 -1.02 16.05 9.31
C LEU A 147 0.50 16.05 9.43
N ASN A 148 1.05 14.95 9.97
CA ASN A 148 2.49 14.85 10.17
C ASN A 148 3.20 14.64 8.82
N THR A 149 4.17 15.49 8.51
CA THR A 149 5.11 15.25 7.42
C THR A 149 6.27 14.40 7.91
N THR A 150 7.01 13.75 6.99
CA THR A 150 8.16 12.92 7.35
C THR A 150 9.21 13.77 8.10
N PRO A 151 9.68 13.31 9.29
CA PRO A 151 10.42 14.17 10.21
C PRO A 151 11.85 14.48 9.77
N GLN A 152 12.39 13.71 8.83
CA GLN A 152 13.78 13.87 8.38
C GLN A 152 13.94 13.41 6.93
N LYS A 153 15.05 13.80 6.31
CA LYS A 153 15.43 13.29 4.99
C LYS A 153 15.67 11.79 5.09
N SER A 154 15.01 11.04 4.22
CA SER A 154 15.10 9.58 4.17
C SER A 154 14.99 9.08 2.73
N ILE A 155 15.34 7.82 2.51
CA ILE A 155 15.15 7.12 1.25
C ILE A 155 13.90 6.25 1.39
N ILE A 156 12.99 6.37 0.43
CA ILE A 156 11.82 5.50 0.32
C ILE A 156 12.07 4.58 -0.86
N THR A 157 12.17 3.29 -0.59
CA THR A 157 12.48 2.26 -1.60
C THR A 157 11.23 1.46 -1.99
N GLY A 158 11.38 0.58 -2.98
CA GLY A 158 10.32 -0.29 -3.46
C GLY A 158 9.22 0.45 -4.21
N PHE A 159 8.15 -0.28 -4.54
CA PHE A 159 7.02 0.26 -5.30
C PHE A 159 6.43 1.51 -4.65
N ASN A 160 6.16 1.46 -3.33
CA ASN A 160 5.48 2.52 -2.59
C ASN A 160 6.27 3.86 -2.54
N GLY A 161 7.58 3.81 -2.81
CA GLY A 161 8.42 5.00 -2.99
C GLY A 161 8.54 5.40 -4.46
N LEU A 162 8.83 4.44 -5.32
CA LEU A 162 9.09 4.67 -6.73
C LEU A 162 7.88 5.29 -7.45
N ILE A 163 6.67 4.87 -7.13
CA ILE A 163 5.45 5.40 -7.77
C ILE A 163 5.29 6.91 -7.55
N LEU A 164 5.74 7.46 -6.42
CA LEU A 164 5.77 8.90 -6.19
C LEU A 164 6.80 9.60 -7.10
N GLY A 165 7.95 8.96 -7.31
CA GLY A 165 8.95 9.45 -8.27
C GLY A 165 8.39 9.50 -9.68
N TYR A 166 7.73 8.43 -10.11
CA TYR A 166 7.05 8.35 -11.41
C TYR A 166 5.94 9.39 -11.55
N ALA A 167 5.09 9.57 -10.53
CA ALA A 167 4.07 10.61 -10.51
C ALA A 167 4.70 12.00 -10.71
N LYS A 168 5.75 12.31 -9.96
CA LYS A 168 6.48 13.59 -10.08
C LYS A 168 7.07 13.81 -11.46
N LEU A 169 7.73 12.81 -12.05
CA LEU A 169 8.31 12.88 -13.39
C LEU A 169 7.26 13.11 -14.49
N ASN A 170 6.03 12.65 -14.24
CA ASN A 170 4.90 12.82 -15.16
C ASN A 170 4.00 14.02 -14.84
N GLY A 171 4.42 14.93 -13.95
CA GLY A 171 3.66 16.13 -13.60
C GLY A 171 2.38 15.85 -12.80
N MET A 172 2.25 14.65 -12.21
CA MET A 172 1.09 14.24 -11.42
C MET A 172 1.30 14.56 -9.93
N GLN A 173 0.20 14.80 -9.24
CA GLN A 173 0.22 14.96 -7.79
C GLN A 173 0.25 13.59 -7.11
N GLY A 174 1.26 13.37 -6.26
CA GLY A 174 1.43 12.13 -5.51
C GLY A 174 1.55 12.41 -4.01
N ILE A 175 0.90 11.57 -3.22
CA ILE A 175 0.92 11.61 -1.74
C ILE A 175 1.23 10.21 -1.22
N GLY A 176 2.30 10.07 -0.46
CA GLY A 176 2.66 8.86 0.25
C GLY A 176 2.27 8.97 1.73
N LEU A 177 1.60 7.95 2.26
CA LEU A 177 1.19 7.84 3.66
C LEU A 177 1.88 6.62 4.27
N TYR A 178 2.65 6.85 5.32
CA TYR A 178 3.46 5.80 5.93
C TYR A 178 3.13 5.69 7.42
N GLY A 179 2.52 4.56 7.79
CA GLY A 179 2.16 4.26 9.19
C GLY A 179 3.39 3.87 9.99
N GLU A 180 3.56 4.48 11.16
CA GLU A 180 4.65 4.20 12.10
C GLU A 180 4.56 2.76 12.59
N LEU A 181 5.68 2.03 12.58
CA LEU A 181 5.77 0.66 13.05
C LEU A 181 7.10 0.38 13.74
N GLY A 182 7.08 -0.53 14.73
CA GLY A 182 8.27 -0.95 15.46
C GLY A 182 8.88 -2.24 14.92
N GLU A 183 8.05 -3.27 14.66
CA GLU A 183 8.52 -4.58 14.20
C GLU A 183 8.09 -4.81 12.75
N PRO A 184 9.03 -4.71 11.77
CA PRO A 184 8.70 -4.78 10.36
C PRO A 184 8.36 -6.17 9.83
N SER A 185 8.66 -7.23 10.57
CA SER A 185 8.48 -8.62 10.14
C SER A 185 7.06 -9.18 10.42
N ILE A 186 6.25 -8.46 11.19
CA ILE A 186 4.89 -8.87 11.55
C ILE A 186 3.83 -7.88 11.03
N PRO A 187 2.60 -8.35 10.76
CA PRO A 187 1.51 -7.46 10.31
C PRO A 187 1.22 -6.34 11.30
N GLN A 188 1.12 -5.12 10.81
CA GLN A 188 0.96 -3.90 11.59
C GLN A 188 -0.44 -3.28 11.42
N TYR A 189 -1.46 -3.95 11.96
CA TYR A 189 -2.87 -3.58 11.79
C TYR A 189 -3.20 -2.19 12.33
N ARG A 190 -2.65 -1.77 13.50
CA ARG A 190 -2.87 -0.41 14.03
C ARG A 190 -2.25 0.67 13.16
N SER A 191 -1.10 0.38 12.55
CA SER A 191 -0.45 1.29 11.60
C SER A 191 -1.29 1.42 10.32
N ALA A 192 -1.81 0.32 9.79
CA ALA A 192 -2.72 0.33 8.66
C ALA A 192 -4.00 1.13 8.96
N LYS A 193 -4.60 0.95 10.16
CA LYS A 193 -5.74 1.77 10.61
C LYS A 193 -5.41 3.26 10.65
N SER A 194 -4.24 3.64 11.18
CA SER A 194 -3.81 5.05 11.19
C SER A 194 -3.68 5.62 9.78
N VAL A 195 -3.15 4.83 8.84
CA VAL A 195 -3.05 5.20 7.42
C VAL A 195 -4.44 5.37 6.80
N ILE A 196 -5.37 4.44 7.02
CA ILE A 196 -6.76 4.53 6.53
C ILE A 196 -7.43 5.81 7.03
N ASN A 197 -7.34 6.10 8.33
CA ASN A 197 -7.92 7.31 8.91
C ASN A 197 -7.33 8.60 8.30
N THR A 198 -6.03 8.59 7.99
CA THR A 198 -5.37 9.74 7.34
C THR A 198 -5.79 9.86 5.88
N LEU A 199 -5.91 8.73 5.17
CA LEU A 199 -6.37 8.68 3.79
C LEU A 199 -7.83 9.19 3.68
N GLU A 200 -8.71 8.83 4.61
CA GLU A 200 -10.08 9.36 4.69
C GLU A 200 -10.11 10.88 4.82
N LYS A 201 -9.25 11.45 5.67
CA LYS A 201 -9.12 12.91 5.83
C LYS A 201 -8.68 13.61 4.54
N LEU A 202 -7.76 12.98 3.80
CA LEU A 202 -7.20 13.56 2.57
C LEU A 202 -8.12 13.45 1.37
N THR A 203 -8.86 12.35 1.27
CA THR A 203 -9.67 12.04 0.08
C THR A 203 -11.15 12.38 0.26
N TYR A 204 -11.59 12.59 1.51
CA TYR A 204 -13.01 12.72 1.89
C TYR A 204 -13.86 11.49 1.55
N HIS A 205 -13.22 10.34 1.24
CA HIS A 205 -13.87 9.05 1.08
C HIS A 205 -13.94 8.33 2.42
N LYS A 206 -14.90 7.42 2.55
CA LYS A 206 -14.97 6.48 3.66
C LYS A 206 -14.58 5.09 3.18
N PHE A 207 -13.69 4.44 3.91
CA PHE A 207 -13.15 3.13 3.56
C PHE A 207 -13.70 1.99 4.42
N GLY A 208 -14.73 2.24 5.18
CA GLY A 208 -15.40 1.23 6.00
C GLY A 208 -14.99 1.24 7.47
N ASP A 209 -15.44 0.21 8.19
CA ASP A 209 -15.22 0.08 9.63
C ASP A 209 -13.86 -0.57 9.92
N THR A 210 -13.05 0.09 10.72
CA THR A 210 -11.69 -0.37 11.07
C THR A 210 -11.62 -1.16 12.38
N ARG A 211 -12.75 -1.51 13.01
CA ARG A 211 -12.77 -2.26 14.29
C ARG A 211 -12.16 -3.66 14.16
N GLU A 212 -12.29 -4.28 13.00
CA GLU A 212 -11.66 -5.57 12.72
C GLU A 212 -10.13 -5.48 12.81
N LEU A 213 -9.53 -4.40 12.33
CA LEU A 213 -8.08 -4.17 12.43
C LEU A 213 -7.62 -4.05 13.89
N ASP A 214 -8.45 -3.46 14.78
CA ASP A 214 -8.15 -3.43 16.21
C ASP A 214 -8.18 -4.83 16.81
N SER A 215 -9.19 -5.65 16.47
CA SER A 215 -9.32 -7.03 16.95
C SER A 215 -8.14 -7.89 16.50
N LEU A 216 -7.75 -7.80 15.23
CA LEU A 216 -6.59 -8.52 14.69
C LEU A 216 -5.28 -8.08 15.37
N ALA A 217 -5.14 -6.79 15.67
CA ALA A 217 -3.98 -6.28 16.39
C ALA A 217 -3.91 -6.80 17.83
N ASP A 218 -5.04 -6.82 18.54
CA ASP A 218 -5.11 -7.33 19.92
C ASP A 218 -4.84 -8.85 19.98
N GLU A 219 -5.39 -9.62 19.04
CA GLU A 219 -5.10 -11.07 18.91
C GLU A 219 -3.61 -11.34 18.64
N LEU A 220 -3.00 -10.54 17.79
CA LEU A 220 -1.56 -10.67 17.50
C LEU A 220 -0.71 -10.35 18.73
N ASP A 221 -1.04 -9.30 19.47
CA ASP A 221 -0.36 -8.93 20.71
C ASP A 221 -0.45 -10.06 21.74
N GLU A 222 -1.59 -10.73 21.89
CA GLU A 222 -1.76 -11.85 22.81
C GLU A 222 -0.94 -13.07 22.37
N LYS A 223 -0.94 -13.40 21.07
CA LYS A 223 -0.10 -14.48 20.52
C LYS A 223 1.39 -14.21 20.73
N MET A 224 1.83 -12.97 20.58
CA MET A 224 3.23 -12.58 20.81
C MET A 224 3.60 -12.73 22.29
N LYS A 225 2.77 -12.23 23.22
CA LYS A 225 2.99 -12.36 24.67
C LYS A 225 3.09 -13.83 25.10
N SER A 226 2.21 -14.69 24.59
CA SER A 226 2.21 -16.12 24.92
C SER A 226 3.50 -16.84 24.44
N ARG A 227 4.01 -16.49 23.25
CA ARG A 227 5.30 -17.02 22.74
C ARG A 227 6.51 -16.55 23.56
N TRP A 228 6.52 -15.30 23.98
CA TRP A 228 7.59 -14.76 24.82
C TRP A 228 7.60 -15.41 26.21
N SER A 229 6.43 -15.64 26.81
CA SER A 229 6.31 -16.35 28.08
C SER A 229 6.70 -17.85 27.99
N ALA A 230 6.59 -18.46 26.81
CA ALA A 230 7.02 -19.83 26.54
C ALA A 230 8.51 -19.96 26.16
N GLY A 231 9.30 -18.88 26.21
CA GLY A 231 10.76 -18.90 26.01
C GLY A 231 11.22 -18.98 24.55
N TYR A 232 10.34 -18.81 23.58
CA TYR A 232 10.73 -18.70 22.16
C TYR A 232 11.30 -17.30 21.89
N LYS A 233 12.63 -17.22 21.72
CA LYS A 233 13.30 -16.05 21.13
C LYS A 233 13.34 -16.27 19.61
N PHE A 234 13.05 -15.21 18.84
CA PHE A 234 13.25 -15.17 17.38
C PHE A 234 14.73 -15.13 17.06
#